data_fe2a692b9e89b233eca22fe44f3c9af0
#
_entry.id   fe2a692b9e89b233eca22fe44f3c9af0
#
_cell.length_a   1.000
_cell.length_b   1.000
_cell.length_c   1.000
_cell.angle_alpha   90.00
_cell.angle_beta   90.00
_cell.angle_gamma   90.00
#
_symmetry.space_group_name_H-M   'P 1'
#
loop_
_entity.id
_entity.type
_entity.pdbx_description
1 polymer ?
#
loop_
_entity_poly.entity_id
_entity_poly.type
_entity_poly.pdbx_seq_one_letter_code
_entity_poly.pdbx_strand_id
1 'polypeptide(L)'
;LDTLVGSGIEHLSLYCLSLEEGTPLAENPPDDLPSDDMQAELFQQATSFLERHHYGHYEISNFTLKGYECRHNLNYWRGGEYLGLGPSAASHLEGRRFRNRPHLDDYLDKPTCLIADSEVLPPKNKASEEAMLRLRLLEEGIEINELTARFGQDNIEALIRRLDYMAVQGRLIADGSTYRLPPSRVLTSNPIFAEVIETRPDRIENFKPIQR
;
A
#
# COMPACT_ATOMS: atom_id res chain seq x y z
N LEU A 1 10.58 19.72 -10.97
CA LEU A 1 9.12 19.62 -10.92
C LEU A 1 8.44 20.65 -11.83
N ASP A 2 8.90 21.92 -11.86
CA ASP A 2 8.31 22.97 -12.71
C ASP A 2 8.15 22.54 -14.17
N THR A 3 9.18 21.91 -14.75
CA THR A 3 9.14 21.41 -16.14
C THR A 3 8.05 20.36 -16.34
N LEU A 4 7.89 19.43 -15.37
CA LEU A 4 6.89 18.37 -15.45
C LEU A 4 5.47 18.94 -15.35
N VAL A 5 5.23 19.78 -14.33
CA VAL A 5 3.92 20.43 -14.16
C VAL A 5 3.61 21.34 -15.34
N GLY A 6 4.60 22.10 -15.84
CA GLY A 6 4.45 22.97 -17.02
C GLY A 6 4.19 22.22 -18.32
N SER A 7 4.48 20.92 -18.41
CA SER A 7 4.16 20.07 -19.56
C SER A 7 2.71 19.59 -19.61
N GLY A 8 1.91 19.85 -18.56
CA GLY A 8 0.49 19.51 -18.50
C GLY A 8 0.21 18.03 -18.21
N ILE A 9 1.15 17.31 -17.56
CA ILE A 9 0.89 15.93 -17.11
C ILE A 9 -0.18 15.94 -16.01
N GLU A 10 -1.06 14.95 -16.01
CA GLU A 10 -2.16 14.86 -15.04
C GLU A 10 -1.83 13.98 -13.82
N HIS A 11 -0.82 13.12 -13.94
CA HIS A 11 -0.45 12.14 -12.91
C HIS A 11 1.06 12.02 -12.80
N LEU A 12 1.57 11.90 -11.57
CA LEU A 12 3.00 11.81 -11.27
C LEU A 12 3.24 10.82 -10.13
N SER A 13 4.25 9.96 -10.29
CA SER A 13 4.75 9.08 -9.24
C SER A 13 6.05 9.63 -8.69
N LEU A 14 6.18 9.71 -7.38
CA LEU A 14 7.35 10.21 -6.67
C LEU A 14 7.85 9.15 -5.67
N TYR A 15 9.12 8.79 -5.77
CA TYR A 15 9.76 7.81 -4.92
C TYR A 15 11.06 8.37 -4.33
N CYS A 16 11.34 7.99 -3.08
CA CYS A 16 12.69 8.07 -2.55
C CYS A 16 13.56 6.99 -3.21
N LEU A 17 14.85 7.28 -3.41
CA LEU A 17 15.78 6.30 -3.97
C LEU A 17 16.09 5.21 -2.94
N SER A 18 15.86 3.96 -3.30
CA SER A 18 16.32 2.78 -2.54
C SER A 18 17.50 2.14 -3.26
N LEU A 19 18.56 1.83 -2.51
CA LEU A 19 19.70 1.06 -3.02
C LEU A 19 19.38 -0.42 -2.86
N GLU A 20 19.00 -1.08 -3.96
CA GLU A 20 18.65 -2.50 -3.95
C GLU A 20 19.92 -3.35 -4.06
N GLU A 21 20.09 -4.29 -3.13
CA GLU A 21 21.23 -5.22 -3.09
C GLU A 21 21.40 -5.97 -4.43
N GLY A 22 22.63 -6.11 -4.88
CA GLY A 22 22.96 -6.74 -6.16
C GLY A 22 22.80 -5.85 -7.39
N THR A 23 22.52 -4.55 -7.21
CA THR A 23 22.52 -3.58 -8.30
C THR A 23 23.85 -2.84 -8.39
N PRO A 24 24.32 -2.45 -9.61
CA PRO A 24 25.54 -1.66 -9.77
C PRO A 24 25.55 -0.36 -8.95
N LEU A 25 24.38 0.26 -8.75
CA LEU A 25 24.25 1.47 -7.95
C LEU A 25 24.47 1.21 -6.45
N ALA A 26 24.01 0.06 -5.94
CA ALA A 26 24.24 -0.33 -4.54
C ALA A 26 25.69 -0.78 -4.29
N GLU A 27 26.33 -1.40 -5.30
CA GLU A 27 27.74 -1.83 -5.21
C GLU A 27 28.71 -0.65 -5.26
N ASN A 28 28.40 0.39 -6.01
CA ASN A 28 29.23 1.58 -6.20
C ASN A 28 28.38 2.86 -6.11
N PRO A 29 27.87 3.20 -4.92
CA PRO A 29 27.03 4.38 -4.75
C PRO A 29 27.87 5.66 -4.97
N PRO A 30 27.31 6.68 -5.66
CA PRO A 30 27.92 8.00 -5.74
C PRO A 30 28.12 8.63 -4.34
N ASP A 31 29.22 9.35 -4.16
CA ASP A 31 29.57 9.99 -2.89
C ASP A 31 28.58 11.11 -2.48
N ASP A 32 27.82 11.64 -3.42
CA ASP A 32 26.88 12.75 -3.25
C ASP A 32 25.40 12.31 -3.12
N LEU A 33 25.15 11.03 -2.85
CA LEU A 33 23.80 10.56 -2.59
C LEU A 33 23.20 11.26 -1.36
N PRO A 34 21.93 11.74 -1.45
CA PRO A 34 21.27 12.36 -0.32
C PRO A 34 21.06 11.34 0.81
N SER A 35 21.29 11.78 2.05
CA SER A 35 20.95 11.00 3.24
C SER A 35 19.42 10.76 3.32
N ASP A 36 18.98 9.81 4.15
CA ASP A 36 17.56 9.54 4.37
C ASP A 36 16.80 10.79 4.84
N ASP A 37 17.40 11.59 5.73
CA ASP A 37 16.81 12.86 6.20
C ASP A 37 16.65 13.85 5.05
N MET A 38 17.66 13.98 4.19
CA MET A 38 17.59 14.86 3.02
C MET A 38 16.57 14.34 2.00
N GLN A 39 16.47 13.05 1.78
CA GLN A 39 15.44 12.45 0.93
C GLN A 39 14.03 12.75 1.47
N ALA A 40 13.85 12.66 2.80
CA ALA A 40 12.58 13.00 3.46
C ALA A 40 12.22 14.48 3.29
N GLU A 41 13.19 15.39 3.46
CA GLU A 41 13.00 16.82 3.20
C GLU A 41 12.62 17.10 1.74
N LEU A 42 13.33 16.50 0.79
CA LEU A 42 13.05 16.63 -0.63
C LEU A 42 11.65 16.12 -1.00
N PHE A 43 11.23 14.98 -0.41
CA PHE A 43 9.89 14.46 -0.61
C PHE A 43 8.82 15.41 -0.08
N GLN A 44 9.01 15.98 1.12
CA GLN A 44 8.08 16.96 1.70
C GLN A 44 8.00 18.25 0.87
N GLN A 45 9.13 18.74 0.39
CA GLN A 45 9.17 19.91 -0.49
C GLN A 45 8.45 19.64 -1.81
N ALA A 46 8.66 18.46 -2.39
CA ALA A 46 8.00 18.02 -3.62
C ALA A 46 6.49 17.87 -3.42
N THR A 47 6.05 17.25 -2.31
CA THR A 47 4.64 17.15 -1.93
C THR A 47 4.00 18.53 -1.84
N SER A 48 4.60 19.45 -1.06
CA SER A 48 4.09 20.81 -0.91
C SER A 48 4.07 21.58 -2.23
N PHE A 49 5.04 21.35 -3.11
CA PHE A 49 5.04 21.93 -4.45
C PHE A 49 3.87 21.43 -5.29
N LEU A 50 3.65 20.12 -5.34
CA LEU A 50 2.59 19.48 -6.11
C LEU A 50 1.20 19.90 -5.62
N GLU A 51 0.99 19.97 -4.31
CA GLU A 51 -0.27 20.44 -3.70
C GLU A 51 -0.60 21.88 -4.11
N ARG A 52 0.39 22.79 -4.13
CA ARG A 52 0.22 24.17 -4.63
C ARG A 52 -0.16 24.23 -6.12
N HIS A 53 0.14 23.17 -6.88
CA HIS A 53 -0.22 23.04 -8.29
C HIS A 53 -1.45 22.15 -8.50
N HIS A 54 -2.25 21.94 -7.44
CA HIS A 54 -3.51 21.20 -7.45
C HIS A 54 -3.40 19.68 -7.69
N TYR A 55 -2.21 19.10 -7.50
CA TYR A 55 -2.04 17.65 -7.49
C TYR A 55 -2.36 17.12 -6.09
N GLY A 56 -3.40 16.32 -5.96
CA GLY A 56 -3.73 15.60 -4.72
C GLY A 56 -2.81 14.41 -4.49
N HIS A 57 -2.31 14.24 -3.28
CA HIS A 57 -1.56 13.07 -2.84
C HIS A 57 -2.54 11.97 -2.45
N TYR A 58 -3.00 11.15 -3.41
CA TYR A 58 -4.11 10.22 -3.21
C TYR A 58 -3.69 8.85 -2.65
N GLU A 59 -2.44 8.43 -2.85
CA GLU A 59 -1.84 7.22 -2.27
C GLU A 59 -0.34 7.43 -2.03
N ILE A 60 0.35 6.48 -1.42
CA ILE A 60 1.71 6.61 -0.85
C ILE A 60 2.72 7.32 -1.78
N SER A 61 2.72 6.98 -3.06
CA SER A 61 3.74 7.44 -4.02
C SER A 61 3.18 8.25 -5.18
N ASN A 62 1.86 8.43 -5.27
CA ASN A 62 1.24 9.01 -6.45
C ASN A 62 0.44 10.27 -6.15
N PHE A 63 0.63 11.24 -7.05
CA PHE A 63 0.01 12.55 -7.06
C PHE A 63 -0.75 12.75 -8.36
N THR A 64 -1.91 13.41 -8.32
CA THR A 64 -2.74 13.55 -9.51
C THR A 64 -3.61 14.81 -9.47
N LEU A 65 -3.92 15.36 -10.63
CA LEU A 65 -5.04 16.26 -10.77
C LEU A 65 -6.34 15.50 -10.52
N LYS A 66 -7.34 16.16 -9.94
CA LYS A 66 -8.62 15.53 -9.59
C LYS A 66 -9.25 14.82 -10.80
N GLY A 67 -9.57 13.53 -10.63
CA GLY A 67 -10.21 12.70 -11.65
C GLY A 67 -9.24 11.93 -12.56
N TYR A 68 -7.92 12.07 -12.34
CA TYR A 68 -6.89 11.34 -13.08
C TYR A 68 -6.16 10.29 -12.22
N GLU A 69 -6.78 9.87 -11.12
CA GLU A 69 -6.26 8.78 -10.27
C GLU A 69 -6.09 7.50 -11.11
N CYS A 70 -4.96 6.84 -10.95
CA CYS A 70 -4.67 5.60 -11.68
C CYS A 70 -5.62 4.48 -11.23
N ARG A 71 -6.61 4.18 -12.08
CA ARG A 71 -7.64 3.15 -11.82
C ARG A 71 -7.04 1.77 -11.54
N HIS A 72 -5.91 1.45 -12.17
CA HIS A 72 -5.19 0.21 -11.94
C HIS A 72 -4.62 0.14 -10.52
N ASN A 73 -3.96 1.21 -10.05
CA ASN A 73 -3.44 1.29 -8.68
C ASN A 73 -4.58 1.25 -7.65
N LEU A 74 -5.63 2.02 -7.87
CA LEU A 74 -6.81 2.00 -7.00
C LEU A 74 -7.42 0.61 -6.88
N ASN A 75 -7.48 -0.16 -7.99
CA ASN A 75 -7.97 -1.53 -7.97
C ASN A 75 -7.12 -2.42 -7.04
N TYR A 76 -5.79 -2.30 -7.09
CA TYR A 76 -4.91 -3.04 -6.17
C TYR A 76 -5.13 -2.64 -4.71
N TRP A 77 -5.14 -1.34 -4.43
CA TRP A 77 -5.26 -0.85 -3.05
C TRP A 77 -6.64 -1.13 -2.43
N ARG A 78 -7.68 -1.27 -3.25
CA ARG A 78 -9.02 -1.69 -2.81
C ARG A 78 -9.20 -3.22 -2.73
N GLY A 79 -8.13 -3.99 -2.93
CA GLY A 79 -8.19 -5.46 -2.91
C GLY A 79 -8.98 -6.07 -4.07
N GLY A 80 -9.06 -5.38 -5.20
CA GLY A 80 -9.77 -5.82 -6.40
C GLY A 80 -9.10 -7.00 -7.10
N GLU A 81 -9.81 -7.55 -8.07
CA GLU A 81 -9.33 -8.66 -8.88
C GLU A 81 -8.50 -8.18 -10.06
N TYR A 82 -7.49 -8.94 -10.43
CA TYR A 82 -6.64 -8.69 -11.58
C TYR A 82 -6.00 -9.97 -12.11
N LEU A 83 -5.69 -9.97 -13.41
CA LEU A 83 -5.00 -11.05 -14.11
C LEU A 83 -3.63 -10.56 -14.57
N GLY A 84 -2.57 -11.19 -14.08
CA GLY A 84 -1.20 -10.94 -14.48
C GLY A 84 -0.82 -11.71 -15.74
N LEU A 85 -0.28 -11.02 -16.74
CA LEU A 85 0.21 -11.59 -17.99
C LEU A 85 1.74 -11.52 -18.03
N GLY A 86 2.37 -12.61 -18.44
CA GLY A 86 3.83 -12.71 -18.58
C GLY A 86 4.50 -13.54 -17.47
N PRO A 87 5.83 -13.78 -17.60
CA PRO A 87 6.64 -14.48 -16.59
C PRO A 87 6.61 -13.72 -15.25
N SER A 88 6.56 -14.45 -14.15
CA SER A 88 6.49 -13.93 -12.78
C SER A 88 5.26 -13.05 -12.47
N ALA A 89 4.36 -12.81 -13.42
CA ALA A 89 3.20 -11.96 -13.18
C ALA A 89 2.27 -12.60 -12.15
N ALA A 90 1.84 -11.79 -11.16
CA ALA A 90 0.89 -12.19 -10.15
C ALA A 90 -0.55 -11.91 -10.59
N SER A 91 -1.47 -12.72 -10.11
CA SER A 91 -2.92 -12.56 -10.29
C SER A 91 -3.65 -12.68 -8.96
N HIS A 92 -4.80 -12.03 -8.87
CA HIS A 92 -5.75 -12.18 -7.77
C HIS A 92 -7.16 -12.32 -8.36
N LEU A 93 -7.70 -13.55 -8.37
CA LEU A 93 -9.02 -13.87 -8.91
C LEU A 93 -9.75 -14.80 -7.94
N GLU A 94 -11.04 -14.55 -7.72
CA GLU A 94 -11.91 -15.38 -6.87
C GLU A 94 -11.33 -15.66 -5.48
N GLY A 95 -10.66 -14.65 -4.89
CA GLY A 95 -10.02 -14.75 -3.59
C GLY A 95 -8.71 -15.54 -3.55
N ARG A 96 -8.25 -16.07 -4.69
CA ARG A 96 -7.01 -16.81 -4.86
C ARG A 96 -5.93 -15.92 -5.46
N ARG A 97 -4.74 -15.90 -4.85
CA ARG A 97 -3.53 -15.34 -5.48
C ARG A 97 -2.74 -16.47 -6.13
N PHE A 98 -2.17 -16.17 -7.28
CA PHE A 98 -1.24 -17.07 -7.96
C PHE A 98 -0.24 -16.27 -8.79
N ARG A 99 0.89 -16.90 -9.07
CA ARG A 99 1.97 -16.29 -9.84
C ARG A 99 2.39 -17.21 -10.98
N ASN A 100 2.63 -16.62 -12.14
CA ASN A 100 3.12 -17.33 -13.29
C ASN A 100 4.59 -17.76 -13.12
N ARG A 101 5.00 -18.77 -13.89
CA ARG A 101 6.39 -19.25 -13.93
C ARG A 101 7.34 -18.12 -14.25
N PRO A 102 8.49 -18.02 -13.54
CA PRO A 102 9.40 -16.88 -13.69
C PRO A 102 10.26 -16.97 -14.96
N HIS A 103 10.59 -18.17 -15.44
CA HIS A 103 11.43 -18.33 -16.61
C HIS A 103 10.61 -18.18 -17.90
N LEU A 104 11.10 -17.38 -18.83
CA LEU A 104 10.42 -17.06 -20.08
C LEU A 104 10.14 -18.34 -20.92
N ASP A 105 11.14 -19.21 -21.07
CA ASP A 105 10.99 -20.44 -21.83
C ASP A 105 9.94 -21.36 -21.21
N ASP A 106 9.95 -21.54 -19.89
CA ASP A 106 8.92 -22.31 -19.17
C ASP A 106 7.52 -21.72 -19.35
N TYR A 107 7.41 -20.39 -19.40
CA TYR A 107 6.16 -19.67 -19.61
C TYR A 107 5.63 -19.87 -21.04
N LEU A 108 6.52 -19.86 -22.05
CA LEU A 108 6.16 -19.99 -23.46
C LEU A 108 5.89 -21.44 -23.86
N ASP A 109 6.70 -22.40 -23.37
CA ASP A 109 6.66 -23.79 -23.81
C ASP A 109 5.53 -24.61 -23.16
N LYS A 110 5.00 -24.18 -22.01
CA LYS A 110 3.99 -24.92 -21.23
C LYS A 110 2.73 -24.10 -20.96
N PRO A 111 1.97 -23.70 -21.98
CA PRO A 111 0.80 -22.83 -21.80
C PRO A 111 -0.31 -23.44 -20.94
N THR A 112 -0.32 -24.76 -20.71
CA THR A 112 -1.30 -25.46 -19.86
C THR A 112 -0.89 -25.52 -18.38
N CYS A 113 0.32 -25.09 -18.02
CA CYS A 113 0.86 -25.11 -16.64
C CYS A 113 1.66 -23.84 -16.36
N LEU A 114 0.99 -22.69 -16.46
CA LEU A 114 1.63 -21.39 -16.27
C LEU A 114 1.89 -21.03 -14.80
N ILE A 115 1.10 -21.57 -13.87
CA ILE A 115 1.13 -21.20 -12.46
C ILE A 115 2.29 -21.92 -11.76
N ALA A 116 3.16 -21.14 -11.12
CA ALA A 116 4.27 -21.63 -10.30
C ALA A 116 3.84 -21.85 -8.84
N ASP A 117 3.10 -20.91 -8.28
CA ASP A 117 2.62 -20.96 -6.90
C ASP A 117 1.21 -20.35 -6.81
N SER A 118 0.48 -20.74 -5.76
CA SER A 118 -0.83 -20.14 -5.48
C SER A 118 -1.21 -20.29 -4.02
N GLU A 119 -1.97 -19.35 -3.52
CA GLU A 119 -2.49 -19.36 -2.14
C GLU A 119 -3.93 -18.83 -2.06
N VAL A 120 -4.63 -19.30 -1.04
CA VAL A 120 -5.91 -18.75 -0.60
C VAL A 120 -5.75 -18.40 0.87
N LEU A 121 -5.90 -17.14 1.20
CA LEU A 121 -5.79 -16.70 2.59
C LEU A 121 -7.06 -17.00 3.37
N PRO A 122 -6.95 -17.42 4.64
CA PRO A 122 -8.08 -17.45 5.55
C PRO A 122 -8.77 -16.07 5.65
N PRO A 123 -10.09 -15.99 5.86
CA PRO A 123 -10.83 -14.72 5.88
C PRO A 123 -10.23 -13.65 6.81
N LYS A 124 -9.75 -14.04 7.99
CA LYS A 124 -9.08 -13.15 8.94
C LYS A 124 -7.80 -12.53 8.36
N ASN A 125 -6.98 -13.34 7.71
CA ASN A 125 -5.72 -12.87 7.11
C ASN A 125 -5.99 -11.99 5.89
N LYS A 126 -7.01 -12.37 5.09
CA LYS A 126 -7.47 -11.58 3.94
C LYS A 126 -7.99 -10.21 4.35
N ALA A 127 -8.76 -10.13 5.46
CA ALA A 127 -9.23 -8.86 6.01
C ALA A 127 -8.06 -7.95 6.44
N SER A 128 -7.05 -8.51 7.13
CA SER A 128 -5.86 -7.74 7.53
C SER A 128 -5.03 -7.27 6.33
N GLU A 129 -4.89 -8.11 5.31
CA GLU A 129 -4.22 -7.73 4.05
C GLU A 129 -4.96 -6.60 3.33
N GLU A 130 -6.28 -6.72 3.18
CA GLU A 130 -7.08 -5.67 2.53
C GLU A 130 -7.04 -4.36 3.32
N ALA A 131 -7.09 -4.43 4.65
CA ALA A 131 -6.93 -3.25 5.50
C ALA A 131 -5.57 -2.58 5.28
N MET A 132 -4.48 -3.35 5.21
CA MET A 132 -3.15 -2.82 4.91
C MET A 132 -3.08 -2.16 3.54
N LEU A 133 -3.69 -2.77 2.52
CA LEU A 133 -3.73 -2.19 1.18
C LEU A 133 -4.51 -0.89 1.16
N ARG A 134 -5.67 -0.82 1.81
CA ARG A 134 -6.52 0.37 1.89
C ARG A 134 -5.87 1.54 2.65
N LEU A 135 -5.00 1.27 3.63
CA LEU A 135 -4.23 2.32 4.30
C LEU A 135 -3.28 3.08 3.37
N ARG A 136 -3.00 2.57 2.19
CA ARG A 136 -2.22 3.28 1.17
C ARG A 136 -3.01 4.40 0.51
N LEU A 137 -4.34 4.31 0.53
CA LEU A 137 -5.25 5.35 0.03
C LEU A 137 -5.45 6.40 1.14
N LEU A 138 -4.76 7.54 1.00
CA LEU A 138 -4.62 8.54 2.08
C LEU A 138 -5.94 9.24 2.43
N GLU A 139 -6.84 9.38 1.46
CA GLU A 139 -8.15 9.98 1.66
C GLU A 139 -9.23 8.97 2.05
N GLU A 140 -9.25 7.79 1.41
CA GLU A 140 -10.26 6.75 1.64
C GLU A 140 -9.99 5.98 2.95
N GLY A 141 -8.79 5.42 3.08
CA GLY A 141 -8.41 4.59 4.21
C GLY A 141 -9.20 3.28 4.31
N ILE A 142 -9.34 2.79 5.56
CA ILE A 142 -10.09 1.57 5.89
C ILE A 142 -11.47 1.95 6.41
N GLU A 143 -12.53 1.48 5.75
CA GLU A 143 -13.90 1.59 6.25
C GLU A 143 -14.32 0.25 6.90
N ILE A 144 -14.50 0.25 8.21
CA ILE A 144 -14.76 -0.95 9.00
C ILE A 144 -16.10 -1.61 8.64
N ASN A 145 -17.12 -0.81 8.34
CA ASN A 145 -18.42 -1.38 7.98
C ASN A 145 -18.35 -2.18 6.67
N GLU A 146 -17.54 -1.73 5.70
CA GLU A 146 -17.30 -2.48 4.46
C GLU A 146 -16.55 -3.79 4.73
N LEU A 147 -15.49 -3.76 5.56
CA LEU A 147 -14.76 -4.97 5.94
C LEU A 147 -15.64 -5.93 6.73
N THR A 148 -16.49 -5.42 7.64
CA THR A 148 -17.43 -6.24 8.40
C THR A 148 -18.43 -6.95 7.48
N ALA A 149 -19.01 -6.21 6.53
CA ALA A 149 -19.95 -6.77 5.56
C ALA A 149 -19.31 -7.87 4.70
N ARG A 150 -18.03 -7.71 4.38
CA ARG A 150 -17.30 -8.60 3.47
C ARG A 150 -16.73 -9.84 4.16
N PHE A 151 -16.19 -9.69 5.36
CA PHE A 151 -15.46 -10.76 6.08
C PHE A 151 -16.17 -11.29 7.31
N GLY A 152 -17.19 -10.62 7.82
CA GLY A 152 -17.87 -10.93 9.07
C GLY A 152 -17.16 -10.39 10.30
N GLN A 153 -17.93 -10.07 11.33
CA GLN A 153 -17.44 -9.45 12.57
C GLN A 153 -16.32 -10.27 13.25
N ASP A 154 -16.50 -11.58 13.34
CA ASP A 154 -15.56 -12.47 14.05
C ASP A 154 -14.16 -12.47 13.42
N ASN A 155 -14.08 -12.27 12.10
CA ASN A 155 -12.82 -12.27 11.38
C ASN A 155 -12.06 -10.92 11.47
N ILE A 156 -12.74 -9.83 11.83
CA ILE A 156 -12.13 -8.50 11.89
C ILE A 156 -11.99 -7.92 13.30
N GLU A 157 -12.56 -8.56 14.31
CA GLU A 157 -12.54 -8.05 15.70
C GLU A 157 -11.12 -7.77 16.21
N ALA A 158 -10.19 -8.70 16.00
CA ALA A 158 -8.78 -8.51 16.38
C ALA A 158 -8.09 -7.40 15.58
N LEU A 159 -8.45 -7.24 14.30
CA LEU A 159 -7.99 -6.16 13.45
C LEU A 159 -8.48 -4.81 13.99
N ILE A 160 -9.77 -4.69 14.33
CA ILE A 160 -10.35 -3.46 14.89
C ILE A 160 -9.59 -3.04 16.15
N ARG A 161 -9.40 -3.97 17.11
CA ARG A 161 -8.63 -3.68 18.35
C ARG A 161 -7.23 -3.15 18.05
N ARG A 162 -6.57 -3.69 17.03
CA ARG A 162 -5.24 -3.26 16.60
C ARG A 162 -5.27 -1.86 16.00
N LEU A 163 -6.22 -1.57 15.13
CA LEU A 163 -6.38 -0.25 14.53
C LEU A 163 -6.71 0.81 15.58
N ASP A 164 -7.60 0.51 16.55
CA ASP A 164 -7.90 1.37 17.68
C ASP A 164 -6.63 1.68 18.51
N TYR A 165 -5.85 0.65 18.82
CA TYR A 165 -4.59 0.82 19.55
C TYR A 165 -3.61 1.73 18.79
N MET A 166 -3.45 1.52 17.50
CA MET A 166 -2.59 2.37 16.66
C MET A 166 -3.11 3.81 16.57
N ALA A 167 -4.42 4.00 16.55
CA ALA A 167 -5.03 5.33 16.54
C ALA A 167 -4.80 6.07 17.86
N VAL A 168 -4.94 5.39 19.01
CA VAL A 168 -4.63 5.98 20.34
C VAL A 168 -3.16 6.40 20.44
N GLN A 169 -2.26 5.68 19.76
CA GLN A 169 -0.84 6.05 19.69
C GLN A 169 -0.54 7.19 18.68
N GLY A 170 -1.53 7.74 17.98
CA GLY A 170 -1.32 8.75 16.95
C GLY A 170 -0.62 8.23 15.69
N ARG A 171 -0.65 6.92 15.47
CA ARG A 171 -0.09 6.26 14.29
C ARG A 171 -1.09 6.16 13.14
N LEU A 172 -2.38 6.15 13.48
CA LEU A 172 -3.50 6.26 12.55
C LEU A 172 -4.43 7.39 13.00
N ILE A 173 -5.21 7.92 12.07
CA ILE A 173 -6.33 8.80 12.33
C ILE A 173 -7.59 7.93 12.34
N ALA A 174 -8.37 7.98 13.43
CA ALA A 174 -9.68 7.37 13.51
C ALA A 174 -10.76 8.46 13.39
N ASP A 175 -11.70 8.26 12.46
CA ASP A 175 -12.82 9.18 12.22
C ASP A 175 -14.09 8.32 12.00
N GLY A 176 -14.90 8.19 13.02
CA GLY A 176 -16.04 7.28 13.03
C GLY A 176 -15.60 5.83 12.81
N SER A 177 -16.03 5.22 11.71
CA SER A 177 -15.69 3.86 11.29
C SER A 177 -14.48 3.78 10.34
N THR A 178 -13.86 4.92 10.03
CA THR A 178 -12.75 5.01 9.07
C THR A 178 -11.40 5.19 9.77
N TYR A 179 -10.40 4.44 9.31
CA TYR A 179 -9.00 4.63 9.72
C TYR A 179 -8.15 5.05 8.53
N ARG A 180 -7.32 6.07 8.74
CA ARG A 180 -6.43 6.62 7.69
C ARG A 180 -5.00 6.75 8.19
N LEU A 181 -4.05 6.64 7.28
CA LEU A 181 -2.66 6.97 7.55
C LEU A 181 -2.51 8.50 7.63
N PRO A 182 -1.92 9.05 8.70
CA PRO A 182 -1.62 10.49 8.75
C PRO A 182 -0.63 10.86 7.62
N PRO A 183 -0.78 11.99 6.93
CA PRO A 183 0.18 12.44 5.90
C PRO A 183 1.62 12.50 6.40
N SER A 184 1.85 12.87 7.66
CA SER A 184 3.17 12.88 8.31
C SER A 184 3.80 11.49 8.48
N ARG A 185 3.06 10.42 8.26
CA ARG A 185 3.52 9.03 8.40
C ARG A 185 3.78 8.32 7.07
N VAL A 186 3.58 8.98 5.94
CA VAL A 186 3.74 8.36 4.61
C VAL A 186 5.12 7.74 4.45
N LEU A 187 6.20 8.49 4.72
CA LEU A 187 7.58 8.00 4.60
C LEU A 187 7.96 6.92 5.63
N THR A 188 7.20 6.80 6.72
CA THR A 188 7.41 5.81 7.78
C THR A 188 6.27 4.80 7.87
N SER A 189 5.54 4.58 6.79
CA SER A 189 4.33 3.74 6.77
C SER A 189 4.60 2.23 6.81
N ASN A 190 5.74 1.76 6.33
CA ASN A 190 6.04 0.33 6.24
C ASN A 190 5.90 -0.42 7.58
N PRO A 191 6.43 0.07 8.73
CA PRO A 191 6.19 -0.57 10.03
C PRO A 191 4.71 -0.59 10.44
N ILE A 192 3.94 0.44 10.04
CA ILE A 192 2.49 0.50 10.28
C ILE A 192 1.78 -0.59 9.48
N PHE A 193 2.09 -0.72 8.20
CA PHE A 193 1.54 -1.76 7.33
C PHE A 193 1.87 -3.17 7.81
N ALA A 194 3.13 -3.40 8.21
CA ALA A 194 3.55 -4.69 8.75
C ALA A 194 2.76 -5.08 10.00
N GLU A 195 2.52 -4.14 10.91
CA GLU A 195 1.75 -4.39 12.14
C GLU A 195 0.26 -4.66 11.86
N VAL A 196 -0.33 -4.06 10.83
CA VAL A 196 -1.72 -4.34 10.44
C VAL A 196 -1.89 -5.80 9.99
N ILE A 197 -0.90 -6.36 9.29
CA ILE A 197 -0.92 -7.77 8.85
C ILE A 197 -0.54 -8.73 9.98
N GLU A 198 0.23 -8.26 10.97
CA GLU A 198 0.79 -9.13 11.99
C GLU A 198 -0.30 -9.79 12.85
N THR A 199 -0.29 -11.12 12.90
CA THR A 199 -1.28 -11.91 13.63
C THR A 199 -0.88 -12.19 15.09
N ARG A 200 0.15 -11.52 15.63
CA ARG A 200 0.63 -11.76 17.01
C ARG A 200 -0.35 -11.18 18.04
N PRO A 201 -0.86 -12.00 18.96
CA PRO A 201 -1.86 -11.57 19.94
C PRO A 201 -1.30 -10.73 21.10
N ASP A 202 0.01 -10.79 21.36
CA ASP A 202 0.58 -10.61 22.71
C ASP A 202 0.70 -9.18 23.25
N ARG A 203 0.46 -8.14 22.43
CA ARG A 203 0.57 -6.74 22.88
C ARG A 203 -0.76 -6.01 23.10
N ILE A 204 -1.87 -6.57 22.67
CA ILE A 204 -3.16 -5.87 22.56
C ILE A 204 -4.28 -6.50 23.40
N GLU A 205 -4.04 -7.65 24.06
CA GLU A 205 -5.07 -8.41 24.77
C GLU A 205 -5.80 -7.61 25.86
N ASN A 206 -5.17 -6.59 26.46
CA ASN A 206 -5.74 -5.75 27.51
C ASN A 206 -6.18 -4.35 27.04
N PHE A 207 -6.14 -4.07 25.74
CA PHE A 207 -6.55 -2.77 25.21
C PHE A 207 -8.08 -2.68 25.10
N LYS A 208 -8.68 -1.60 25.67
CA LYS A 208 -10.12 -1.33 25.51
C LYS A 208 -10.33 -0.55 24.21
N PRO A 209 -11.18 -1.05 23.29
CA PRO A 209 -11.51 -0.35 22.06
C PRO A 209 -12.13 1.03 22.30
N ILE A 210 -11.99 1.91 21.31
CA ILE A 210 -12.65 3.22 21.29
C ILE A 210 -14.17 2.98 21.24
N GLN A 211 -14.93 3.59 22.16
CA GLN A 211 -16.39 3.57 22.08
C GLN A 211 -16.82 4.43 20.88
N ARG A 212 -17.57 3.84 19.98
CA ARG A 212 -18.07 4.44 18.75
C ARG A 212 -19.54 4.83 18.89
#